data_ff536c852798c14cf645f4c5d3aa0fe4
#
_entry.id   ff536c852798c14cf645f4c5d3aa0fe4
#
_cell.length_a   1.000
_cell.length_b   1.000
_cell.length_c   1.000
_cell.angle_alpha   90.00
_cell.angle_beta   90.00
_cell.angle_gamma   90.00
#
_symmetry.space_group_name_H-M   'P 1'
#
loop_
_entity.id
_entity.type
_entity.pdbx_description
1 polymer ?
#
loop_
_entity_poly.entity_id
_entity_poly.type
_entity_poly.pdbx_seq_one_letter_code
_entity_poly.pdbx_strand_id
1 'polypeptide(L)'
;MLGLVLWLLGPVITPFAVAAVLAYALNPVVDRLARVAGGRLPRFVAVVLVELVFVLLVLSLLLLLLPILAKELPQLRAQVPLLLERFNGMLQPVLAQFGVDFALDLATLKPMVMKYLNANFEEAFGSVLASVKIGGSVALTVFGYAILIPVALFYLLLDWKLVVRRVRELVPVRLRAAFDAFVQDADGVLGQYLHGQLLVMGILAVYYSVALALFGLDLALPIGIFTGLAIFVPYVGFGLGLVLATLAGLLEFAAADGMTKVAVMVAVVYGLGQLMESLYLTPRLLGERIGLHPLVAIFALLAFGQLFGFVGVLVALPASAVLLVAAQRLHRRYLESAVYRG
;
A
#
# COMPACT_ATOMS: atom_id res chain seq x y z
N MET A 1 -16.54 -20.73 -17.51
CA MET A 1 -16.30 -21.69 -16.43
C MET A 1 -15.04 -21.34 -15.62
N LEU A 2 -13.86 -21.25 -16.22
CA LEU A 2 -12.59 -20.96 -15.50
C LEU A 2 -12.65 -19.66 -14.69
N GLY A 3 -13.19 -18.56 -15.25
CA GLY A 3 -13.33 -17.28 -14.55
C GLY A 3 -14.26 -17.32 -13.32
N LEU A 4 -15.33 -18.11 -13.38
CA LEU A 4 -16.24 -18.28 -12.25
C LEU A 4 -15.58 -19.09 -11.12
N VAL A 5 -14.80 -20.10 -11.46
CA VAL A 5 -14.03 -20.90 -10.49
C VAL A 5 -12.94 -20.03 -9.84
N LEU A 6 -12.23 -19.22 -10.59
CA LEU A 6 -11.22 -18.29 -10.07
C LEU A 6 -11.86 -17.22 -9.16
N TRP A 7 -13.04 -16.72 -9.53
CA TRP A 7 -13.78 -15.77 -8.70
C TRP A 7 -14.24 -16.40 -7.38
N LEU A 8 -14.76 -17.62 -7.42
CA LEU A 8 -15.21 -18.36 -6.22
C LEU A 8 -14.03 -18.74 -5.31
N LEU A 9 -12.86 -19.05 -5.89
CA LEU A 9 -11.63 -19.37 -5.15
C LEU A 9 -10.82 -18.12 -4.77
N GLY A 10 -11.26 -16.92 -5.18
CA GLY A 10 -10.59 -15.65 -4.87
C GLY A 10 -10.16 -15.52 -3.42
N PRO A 11 -11.05 -15.70 -2.42
CA PRO A 11 -10.70 -15.60 -1.00
C PRO A 11 -9.63 -16.59 -0.56
N VAL A 12 -9.55 -17.77 -1.20
CA VAL A 12 -8.55 -18.79 -0.89
C VAL A 12 -7.22 -18.49 -1.58
N ILE A 13 -7.25 -18.05 -2.83
CA ILE A 13 -6.04 -17.76 -3.62
C ILE A 13 -5.33 -16.50 -3.11
N THR A 14 -6.09 -15.53 -2.64
CA THR A 14 -5.64 -14.22 -2.19
C THR A 14 -4.47 -14.27 -1.20
N PRO A 15 -4.51 -14.97 -0.05
CA PRO A 15 -3.39 -15.01 0.88
C PRO A 15 -2.13 -15.67 0.30
N PHE A 16 -2.28 -16.65 -0.59
CA PHE A 16 -1.14 -17.26 -1.28
C PHE A 16 -0.51 -16.32 -2.31
N ALA A 17 -1.30 -15.51 -3.00
CA ALA A 17 -0.79 -14.51 -3.92
C ALA A 17 0.02 -13.43 -3.17
N VAL A 18 -0.48 -12.95 -2.02
CA VAL A 18 0.29 -12.03 -1.15
C VAL A 18 1.58 -12.68 -0.70
N ALA A 19 1.49 -13.89 -0.15
CA ALA A 19 2.66 -14.62 0.32
C ALA A 19 3.69 -14.82 -0.80
N ALA A 20 3.26 -15.08 -2.05
CA ALA A 20 4.16 -15.22 -3.19
C ALA A 20 4.87 -13.90 -3.55
N VAL A 21 4.16 -12.77 -3.56
CA VAL A 21 4.76 -11.45 -3.80
C VAL A 21 5.73 -11.08 -2.67
N LEU A 22 5.35 -11.30 -1.42
CA LEU A 22 6.22 -11.07 -0.27
C LEU A 22 7.44 -12.01 -0.30
N ALA A 23 7.25 -13.30 -0.62
CA ALA A 23 8.34 -14.25 -0.75
C ALA A 23 9.33 -13.81 -1.84
N TYR A 24 8.82 -13.36 -2.99
CA TYR A 24 9.65 -12.82 -4.05
C TYR A 24 10.46 -11.60 -3.57
N ALA A 25 9.81 -10.64 -2.89
CA ALA A 25 10.44 -9.42 -2.40
C ALA A 25 11.49 -9.70 -1.30
N LEU A 26 11.22 -10.66 -0.40
CA LEU A 26 12.07 -10.97 0.75
C LEU A 26 13.15 -12.03 0.46
N ASN A 27 12.99 -12.83 -0.61
CA ASN A 27 13.95 -13.88 -0.95
C ASN A 27 15.40 -13.39 -1.09
N PRO A 28 15.71 -12.21 -1.73
CA PRO A 28 17.07 -11.68 -1.78
C PRO A 28 17.65 -11.35 -0.40
N VAL A 29 16.80 -10.92 0.55
CA VAL A 29 17.22 -10.64 1.92
C VAL A 29 17.62 -11.94 2.62
N VAL A 30 16.80 -13.00 2.47
CA VAL A 30 17.11 -14.36 2.98
C VAL A 30 18.40 -14.87 2.38
N ASP A 31 18.58 -14.76 1.05
CA ASP A 31 19.78 -15.23 0.37
C ASP A 31 21.05 -14.43 0.78
N ARG A 32 20.92 -13.13 1.06
CA ARG A 32 22.02 -12.30 1.59
C ARG A 32 22.38 -12.72 3.01
N LEU A 33 21.38 -12.87 3.87
CA LEU A 33 21.58 -13.25 5.27
C LEU A 33 22.27 -14.61 5.37
N ALA A 34 21.82 -15.60 4.59
CA ALA A 34 22.44 -16.92 4.54
C ALA A 34 23.90 -16.87 4.09
N ARG A 35 24.27 -15.94 3.19
CA ARG A 35 25.65 -15.76 2.70
C ARG A 35 26.56 -15.00 3.67
N VAL A 36 26.06 -13.92 4.31
CA VAL A 36 26.84 -13.07 5.22
C VAL A 36 27.36 -13.88 6.41
N ALA A 37 26.61 -14.87 6.88
CA ALA A 37 27.04 -15.77 7.96
C ALA A 37 28.12 -16.80 7.53
N GLY A 38 28.86 -16.54 6.44
CA GLY A 38 29.92 -17.42 5.94
C GLY A 38 29.39 -18.76 5.40
N GLY A 39 28.15 -18.82 4.97
CA GLY A 39 27.49 -20.04 4.50
C GLY A 39 27.14 -21.04 5.61
N ARG A 40 27.36 -20.67 6.87
CA ARG A 40 27.06 -21.51 8.04
C ARG A 40 25.62 -21.44 8.51
N LEU A 41 24.88 -20.40 8.08
CA LEU A 41 23.49 -20.24 8.49
C LEU A 41 22.59 -21.10 7.56
N PRO A 42 21.91 -22.12 8.08
CA PRO A 42 20.98 -22.90 7.27
C PRO A 42 19.85 -21.99 6.76
N ARG A 43 19.40 -22.22 5.53
CA ARG A 43 18.33 -21.42 4.89
C ARG A 43 17.09 -21.30 5.78
N PHE A 44 16.72 -22.39 6.48
CA PHE A 44 15.63 -22.40 7.44
C PHE A 44 15.75 -21.28 8.49
N VAL A 45 16.92 -21.13 9.11
CA VAL A 45 17.14 -20.10 10.14
C VAL A 45 17.09 -18.69 9.53
N ALA A 46 17.67 -18.50 8.34
CA ALA A 46 17.60 -17.22 7.63
C ALA A 46 16.16 -16.84 7.31
N VAL A 47 15.32 -17.78 6.87
CA VAL A 47 13.90 -17.58 6.60
C VAL A 47 13.16 -17.19 7.87
N VAL A 48 13.32 -17.96 8.97
CA VAL A 48 12.67 -17.66 10.26
C VAL A 48 13.03 -16.25 10.75
N LEU A 49 14.31 -15.86 10.66
CA LEU A 49 14.75 -14.55 11.12
C LEU A 49 14.16 -13.41 10.27
N VAL A 50 14.19 -13.53 8.95
CA VAL A 50 13.64 -12.52 8.05
C VAL A 50 12.12 -12.38 8.23
N GLU A 51 11.42 -13.51 8.33
CA GLU A 51 9.98 -13.54 8.53
C GLU A 51 9.59 -12.99 9.91
N LEU A 52 10.31 -13.36 10.97
CA LEU A 52 10.08 -12.83 12.31
C LEU A 52 10.24 -11.30 12.33
N VAL A 53 11.31 -10.77 11.74
CA VAL A 53 11.51 -9.32 11.62
C VAL A 53 10.37 -8.66 10.84
N PHE A 54 9.95 -9.26 9.73
CA PHE A 54 8.84 -8.76 8.93
C PHE A 54 7.52 -8.74 9.72
N VAL A 55 7.18 -9.85 10.39
CA VAL A 55 5.95 -9.96 11.21
C VAL A 55 5.99 -8.97 12.39
N LEU A 56 7.14 -8.84 13.07
CA LEU A 56 7.30 -7.86 14.15
C LEU A 56 7.16 -6.42 13.66
N LEU A 57 7.68 -6.11 12.47
CA LEU A 57 7.52 -4.80 11.86
C LEU A 57 6.06 -4.48 11.56
N VAL A 58 5.34 -5.42 10.94
CA VAL A 58 3.90 -5.27 10.66
C VAL A 58 3.10 -5.14 11.95
N LEU A 59 3.38 -5.98 12.94
CA LEU A 59 2.72 -5.95 14.25
C LEU A 59 2.99 -4.64 14.99
N SER A 60 4.25 -4.17 14.98
CA SER A 60 4.61 -2.87 15.58
C SER A 60 3.86 -1.72 14.92
N LEU A 61 3.74 -1.74 13.60
CA LEU A 61 2.99 -0.73 12.86
C LEU A 61 1.50 -0.74 13.26
N LEU A 62 0.89 -1.93 13.33
CA LEU A 62 -0.50 -2.08 13.77
C LEU A 62 -0.69 -1.59 15.21
N LEU A 63 0.22 -1.99 16.13
CA LEU A 63 0.17 -1.58 17.53
C LEU A 63 0.38 -0.06 17.72
N LEU A 64 1.14 0.60 16.83
CA LEU A 64 1.30 2.04 16.83
C LEU A 64 0.07 2.78 16.27
N LEU A 65 -0.59 2.21 15.27
CA LEU A 65 -1.76 2.83 14.63
C LEU A 65 -3.05 2.65 15.43
N LEU A 66 -3.24 1.49 16.06
CA LEU A 66 -4.46 1.19 16.81
C LEU A 66 -4.79 2.22 17.90
N PRO A 67 -3.84 2.66 18.79
CA PRO A 67 -4.12 3.67 19.79
C PRO A 67 -4.46 5.03 19.18
N ILE A 68 -3.82 5.37 18.05
CA ILE A 68 -4.09 6.64 17.33
C ILE A 68 -5.53 6.63 16.84
N LEU A 69 -5.92 5.57 16.12
CA LEU A 69 -7.28 5.43 15.63
C LEU A 69 -8.31 5.38 16.78
N ALA A 70 -8.00 4.66 17.87
CA ALA A 70 -8.91 4.49 18.98
C ALA A 70 -9.11 5.77 19.82
N LYS A 71 -8.07 6.60 19.98
CA LYS A 71 -8.13 7.82 20.82
C LYS A 71 -8.45 9.07 20.00
N GLU A 72 -7.78 9.24 18.87
CA GLU A 72 -7.85 10.47 18.09
C GLU A 72 -9.14 10.55 17.25
N LEU A 73 -9.64 9.43 16.75
CA LEU A 73 -10.83 9.40 15.92
C LEU A 73 -12.11 9.86 16.65
N PRO A 74 -12.39 9.46 17.92
CA PRO A 74 -13.51 10.01 18.68
C PRO A 74 -13.34 11.50 19.00
N GLN A 75 -12.12 11.96 19.28
CA GLN A 75 -11.83 13.38 19.53
C GLN A 75 -12.08 14.23 18.29
N LEU A 76 -11.65 13.72 17.11
CA LEU A 76 -11.95 14.36 15.83
C LEU A 76 -13.45 14.54 15.61
N ARG A 77 -14.23 13.46 15.84
CA ARG A 77 -15.69 13.52 15.75
C ARG A 77 -16.28 14.63 16.59
N ALA A 78 -15.78 14.82 17.80
CA ALA A 78 -16.22 15.88 18.71
C ALA A 78 -15.80 17.27 18.21
N GLN A 79 -14.67 17.38 17.52
CA GLN A 79 -14.11 18.65 17.05
C GLN A 79 -14.51 19.04 15.62
N VAL A 80 -15.05 18.12 14.80
CA VAL A 80 -15.49 18.40 13.42
C VAL A 80 -16.40 19.65 13.33
N PRO A 81 -17.41 19.86 14.21
CA PRO A 81 -18.23 21.07 14.15
C PRO A 81 -17.41 22.36 14.31
N LEU A 82 -16.48 22.38 15.25
CA LEU A 82 -15.60 23.51 15.51
C LEU A 82 -14.60 23.74 14.35
N LEU A 83 -14.08 22.66 13.76
CA LEU A 83 -13.19 22.73 12.61
C LEU A 83 -13.89 23.30 11.37
N LEU A 84 -15.13 22.90 11.11
CA LEU A 84 -15.95 23.45 10.03
C LEU A 84 -16.22 24.95 10.22
N GLU A 85 -16.51 25.38 11.44
CA GLU A 85 -16.70 26.79 11.76
C GLU A 85 -15.42 27.62 11.56
N ARG A 86 -14.27 27.11 12.02
CA ARG A 86 -12.96 27.74 11.82
C ARG A 86 -12.57 27.79 10.35
N PHE A 87 -12.79 26.71 9.62
CA PHE A 87 -12.48 26.62 8.20
C PHE A 87 -13.32 27.62 7.37
N ASN A 88 -14.60 27.78 7.70
CA ASN A 88 -15.46 28.78 7.11
C ASN A 88 -14.98 30.20 7.40
N GLY A 89 -14.61 30.48 8.66
CA GLY A 89 -14.08 31.77 9.07
C GLY A 89 -12.76 32.18 8.39
N MET A 90 -11.95 31.19 7.97
CA MET A 90 -10.71 31.44 7.20
C MET A 90 -10.96 31.57 5.69
N LEU A 91 -11.84 30.75 5.14
CA LEU A 91 -12.12 30.77 3.70
C LEU A 91 -12.94 31.99 3.28
N GLN A 92 -13.89 32.42 4.10
CA GLN A 92 -14.79 33.51 3.78
C GLN A 92 -14.05 34.83 3.43
N PRO A 93 -13.06 35.33 4.21
CA PRO A 93 -12.34 36.54 3.84
C PRO A 93 -11.45 36.38 2.60
N VAL A 94 -10.91 35.17 2.36
CA VAL A 94 -10.08 34.90 1.17
C VAL A 94 -10.94 34.84 -0.10
N LEU A 95 -12.07 34.16 -0.04
CA LEU A 95 -13.01 34.06 -1.18
C LEU A 95 -13.71 35.38 -1.49
N ALA A 96 -14.00 36.18 -0.45
CA ALA A 96 -14.54 37.52 -0.62
C ALA A 96 -13.59 38.44 -1.40
N GLN A 97 -12.26 38.28 -1.25
CA GLN A 97 -11.26 39.02 -2.05
C GLN A 97 -11.32 38.68 -3.53
N PHE A 98 -11.80 37.48 -3.90
CA PHE A 98 -11.98 37.03 -5.29
C PHE A 98 -13.40 37.24 -5.81
N GLY A 99 -14.26 37.98 -5.05
CA GLY A 99 -15.63 38.25 -5.44
C GLY A 99 -16.57 37.05 -5.42
N VAL A 100 -16.17 35.98 -4.69
CA VAL A 100 -16.97 34.76 -4.54
C VAL A 100 -17.59 34.76 -3.15
N ASP A 101 -18.87 35.08 -3.06
CA ASP A 101 -19.66 34.90 -1.84
C ASP A 101 -20.01 33.43 -1.65
N PHE A 102 -19.00 32.65 -1.25
CA PHE A 102 -19.17 31.23 -0.92
C PHE A 102 -19.25 31.10 0.61
N ALA A 103 -20.45 31.18 1.14
CA ALA A 103 -20.70 30.71 2.50
C ALA A 103 -20.94 29.20 2.45
N LEU A 104 -20.01 28.42 3.02
CA LEU A 104 -20.30 27.01 3.32
C LEU A 104 -21.56 27.03 4.22
N ASP A 105 -22.68 26.50 3.70
CA ASP A 105 -23.87 26.34 4.51
C ASP A 105 -23.63 25.27 5.57
N LEU A 106 -23.08 25.73 6.69
CA LEU A 106 -22.77 24.90 7.84
C LEU A 106 -24.02 24.23 8.42
N ALA A 107 -25.20 24.83 8.22
CA ALA A 107 -26.46 24.24 8.66
C ALA A 107 -26.81 22.96 7.91
N THR A 108 -26.45 22.88 6.64
CA THR A 108 -26.67 21.70 5.77
C THR A 108 -25.48 20.74 5.80
N LEU A 109 -24.25 21.26 5.79
CA LEU A 109 -23.03 20.42 5.77
C LEU A 109 -22.76 19.71 7.10
N LYS A 110 -22.93 20.39 8.23
CA LYS A 110 -22.70 19.84 9.58
C LYS A 110 -23.52 18.55 9.83
N PRO A 111 -24.85 18.51 9.63
CA PRO A 111 -25.63 17.28 9.80
C PRO A 111 -25.29 16.22 8.78
N MET A 112 -24.92 16.60 7.55
CA MET A 112 -24.55 15.64 6.50
C MET A 112 -23.20 14.96 6.79
N VAL A 113 -22.18 15.73 7.17
CA VAL A 113 -20.87 15.23 7.58
C VAL A 113 -20.99 14.38 8.84
N MET A 114 -21.76 14.84 9.84
CA MET A 114 -21.99 14.10 11.08
C MET A 114 -22.77 12.82 10.85
N LYS A 115 -23.76 12.84 9.97
CA LYS A 115 -24.52 11.63 9.57
C LYS A 115 -23.60 10.62 8.86
N TYR A 116 -22.74 11.09 7.97
CA TYR A 116 -21.80 10.23 7.25
C TYR A 116 -20.71 9.65 8.17
N LEU A 117 -20.15 10.47 9.05
CA LEU A 117 -19.19 10.03 10.06
C LEU A 117 -19.84 9.05 11.05
N ASN A 118 -21.05 9.31 11.52
CA ASN A 118 -21.75 8.43 12.45
C ASN A 118 -22.11 7.09 11.83
N ALA A 119 -22.67 7.10 10.61
CA ALA A 119 -23.08 5.88 9.93
C ALA A 119 -21.88 4.98 9.57
N ASN A 120 -20.84 5.56 8.97
CA ASN A 120 -19.69 4.77 8.50
C ASN A 120 -18.70 4.44 9.62
N PHE A 121 -18.61 5.31 10.65
CA PHE A 121 -17.70 5.09 11.77
C PHE A 121 -18.20 4.02 12.74
N GLU A 122 -19.48 4.06 13.12
CA GLU A 122 -20.08 3.02 13.96
C GLU A 122 -20.12 1.68 13.24
N GLU A 123 -20.37 1.69 11.93
CA GLU A 123 -20.37 0.49 11.10
C GLU A 123 -18.96 -0.07 10.89
N ALA A 124 -17.95 0.77 10.59
CA ALA A 124 -16.58 0.32 10.40
C ALA A 124 -15.89 -0.07 11.71
N PHE A 125 -15.99 0.76 12.75
CA PHE A 125 -15.32 0.50 14.02
C PHE A 125 -16.11 -0.47 14.90
N GLY A 126 -17.43 -0.36 14.89
CA GLY A 126 -18.35 -1.30 15.55
C GLY A 126 -18.29 -2.68 14.93
N SER A 127 -18.16 -2.80 13.61
CA SER A 127 -18.01 -4.09 12.92
C SER A 127 -16.64 -4.72 13.20
N VAL A 128 -15.57 -3.95 13.30
CA VAL A 128 -14.24 -4.47 13.70
C VAL A 128 -14.27 -4.94 15.16
N LEU A 129 -14.81 -4.13 16.08
CA LEU A 129 -14.94 -4.50 17.50
C LEU A 129 -15.95 -5.62 17.74
N ALA A 130 -17.09 -5.59 17.08
CA ALA A 130 -18.08 -6.64 17.13
C ALA A 130 -17.57 -7.95 16.49
N SER A 131 -16.81 -7.86 15.39
CA SER A 131 -16.16 -9.01 14.77
C SER A 131 -15.14 -9.67 15.69
N VAL A 132 -14.43 -8.89 16.49
CA VAL A 132 -13.50 -9.40 17.52
C VAL A 132 -14.28 -10.02 18.70
N LYS A 133 -15.43 -9.44 19.10
CA LYS A 133 -16.23 -9.91 20.23
C LYS A 133 -17.18 -11.09 19.90
N ILE A 134 -17.69 -11.17 18.67
CA ILE A 134 -18.79 -12.10 18.32
C ILE A 134 -18.29 -13.24 17.40
N GLY A 135 -17.00 -13.27 17.01
CA GLY A 135 -16.47 -14.32 16.13
C GLY A 135 -17.09 -14.30 14.71
N GLY A 136 -17.48 -13.12 14.21
CA GLY A 136 -18.09 -12.95 12.90
C GLY A 136 -17.16 -13.31 11.74
N SER A 137 -17.71 -13.49 10.55
CA SER A 137 -17.01 -13.93 9.33
C SER A 137 -15.79 -13.06 8.97
N VAL A 138 -15.84 -11.76 9.29
CA VAL A 138 -14.71 -10.82 9.06
C VAL A 138 -13.54 -11.13 9.99
N ALA A 139 -13.80 -11.40 11.29
CA ALA A 139 -12.73 -11.78 12.22
C ALA A 139 -12.06 -13.09 11.80
N LEU A 140 -12.85 -14.10 11.44
CA LEU A 140 -12.34 -15.38 10.93
C LEU A 140 -11.48 -15.18 9.67
N THR A 141 -11.87 -14.30 8.76
CA THR A 141 -11.11 -13.99 7.55
C THR A 141 -9.80 -13.28 7.89
N VAL A 142 -9.83 -12.26 8.76
CA VAL A 142 -8.64 -11.51 9.19
C VAL A 142 -7.68 -12.42 9.95
N PHE A 143 -8.17 -13.21 10.93
CA PHE A 143 -7.35 -14.19 11.65
C PHE A 143 -6.82 -15.28 10.72
N GLY A 144 -7.67 -15.76 9.80
CA GLY A 144 -7.26 -16.72 8.79
C GLY A 144 -6.11 -16.20 7.94
N TYR A 145 -6.19 -14.97 7.44
CA TYR A 145 -5.12 -14.34 6.65
C TYR A 145 -3.89 -14.03 7.50
N ALA A 146 -4.07 -13.59 8.75
CA ALA A 146 -2.97 -13.31 9.68
C ALA A 146 -2.13 -14.56 10.00
N ILE A 147 -2.72 -15.75 9.92
CA ILE A 147 -2.02 -17.02 10.11
C ILE A 147 -1.55 -17.57 8.76
N LEU A 148 -2.42 -17.57 7.75
CA LEU A 148 -2.15 -18.25 6.48
C LEU A 148 -1.08 -17.55 5.66
N ILE A 149 -1.04 -16.19 5.68
CA ILE A 149 -0.02 -15.44 4.93
C ILE A 149 1.39 -15.73 5.46
N PRO A 150 1.69 -15.63 6.78
CA PRO A 150 3.00 -16.03 7.31
C PRO A 150 3.34 -17.50 7.02
N VAL A 151 2.42 -18.42 7.26
CA VAL A 151 2.68 -19.85 6.99
C VAL A 151 3.01 -20.09 5.51
N ALA A 152 2.23 -19.51 4.59
CA ALA A 152 2.49 -19.64 3.17
C ALA A 152 3.80 -18.94 2.77
N LEU A 153 4.09 -17.77 3.35
CA LEU A 153 5.33 -17.02 3.14
C LEU A 153 6.54 -17.84 3.58
N PHE A 154 6.48 -18.45 4.76
CA PHE A 154 7.55 -19.33 5.27
C PHE A 154 7.89 -20.45 4.29
N TYR A 155 6.88 -21.23 3.87
CA TYR A 155 7.11 -22.33 2.94
C TYR A 155 7.59 -21.85 1.56
N LEU A 156 7.03 -20.76 1.05
CA LEU A 156 7.47 -20.19 -0.22
C LEU A 156 8.91 -19.66 -0.16
N LEU A 157 9.32 -19.01 0.92
CA LEU A 157 10.71 -18.57 1.12
C LEU A 157 11.67 -19.74 1.26
N LEU A 158 11.26 -20.78 1.99
CA LEU A 158 12.09 -21.97 2.21
C LEU A 158 12.33 -22.71 0.89
N ASP A 159 11.27 -22.97 0.14
CA ASP A 159 11.27 -23.81 -1.05
C ASP A 159 11.22 -23.02 -2.37
N TRP A 160 11.53 -21.72 -2.38
CA TRP A 160 11.41 -20.86 -3.56
C TRP A 160 12.03 -21.47 -4.82
N LYS A 161 13.28 -21.94 -4.71
CA LYS A 161 14.00 -22.55 -5.84
C LYS A 161 13.34 -23.85 -6.34
N LEU A 162 12.76 -24.61 -5.42
CA LEU A 162 12.05 -25.85 -5.75
C LEU A 162 10.72 -25.55 -6.46
N VAL A 163 9.97 -24.56 -5.97
CA VAL A 163 8.70 -24.13 -6.58
C VAL A 163 8.93 -23.66 -8.02
N VAL A 164 9.89 -22.76 -8.24
CA VAL A 164 10.23 -22.26 -9.58
C VAL A 164 10.64 -23.41 -10.51
N ARG A 165 11.46 -24.35 -10.03
CA ARG A 165 11.88 -25.53 -10.81
C ARG A 165 10.69 -26.41 -11.18
N ARG A 166 9.79 -26.72 -10.24
CA ARG A 166 8.59 -27.52 -10.51
C ARG A 166 7.65 -26.87 -11.51
N VAL A 167 7.42 -25.55 -11.39
CA VAL A 167 6.62 -24.80 -12.37
C VAL A 167 7.23 -24.91 -13.76
N ARG A 168 8.56 -24.78 -13.87
CA ARG A 168 9.28 -24.97 -15.14
C ARG A 168 9.13 -26.38 -15.72
N GLU A 169 9.11 -27.42 -14.88
CA GLU A 169 8.94 -28.81 -15.29
C GLU A 169 7.56 -29.09 -15.90
N LEU A 170 6.52 -28.35 -15.49
CA LEU A 170 5.17 -28.44 -16.07
C LEU A 170 5.11 -27.91 -17.52
N VAL A 171 6.09 -27.10 -17.93
CA VAL A 171 6.11 -26.52 -19.28
C VAL A 171 6.64 -27.56 -20.29
N PRO A 172 5.89 -27.82 -21.38
CA PRO A 172 6.35 -28.71 -22.44
C PRO A 172 7.71 -28.32 -22.98
N VAL A 173 8.57 -29.29 -23.27
CA VAL A 173 9.98 -29.08 -23.70
C VAL A 173 10.09 -28.07 -24.85
N ARG A 174 9.15 -28.12 -25.81
CA ARG A 174 9.09 -27.20 -26.97
C ARG A 174 8.91 -25.73 -26.58
N LEU A 175 8.29 -25.45 -25.44
CA LEU A 175 7.98 -24.10 -24.98
C LEU A 175 8.93 -23.60 -23.90
N ARG A 176 9.83 -24.45 -23.39
CA ARG A 176 10.74 -24.10 -22.27
C ARG A 176 11.63 -22.91 -22.57
N ALA A 177 12.22 -22.83 -23.74
CA ALA A 177 13.07 -21.68 -24.09
C ALA A 177 12.29 -20.35 -24.08
N ALA A 178 11.06 -20.36 -24.61
CA ALA A 178 10.19 -19.19 -24.62
C ALA A 178 9.70 -18.83 -23.22
N PHE A 179 9.42 -19.84 -22.40
CA PHE A 179 9.02 -19.67 -20.99
C PHE A 179 10.18 -19.14 -20.15
N ASP A 180 11.37 -19.73 -20.25
CA ASP A 180 12.56 -19.29 -19.51
C ASP A 180 12.90 -17.82 -19.85
N ALA A 181 12.82 -17.45 -21.11
CA ALA A 181 13.02 -16.08 -21.53
C ALA A 181 11.94 -15.14 -20.98
N PHE A 182 10.65 -15.56 -20.95
CA PHE A 182 9.57 -14.79 -20.32
C PHE A 182 9.79 -14.60 -18.83
N VAL A 183 10.14 -15.67 -18.12
CA VAL A 183 10.43 -15.62 -16.69
C VAL A 183 11.60 -14.69 -16.40
N GLN A 184 12.65 -14.70 -17.22
CA GLN A 184 13.81 -13.82 -17.07
C GLN A 184 13.43 -12.35 -17.25
N ASP A 185 12.61 -12.00 -18.25
CA ASP A 185 12.14 -10.63 -18.45
C ASP A 185 11.22 -10.19 -17.30
N ALA A 186 10.29 -11.06 -16.88
CA ALA A 186 9.39 -10.80 -15.77
C ALA A 186 10.15 -10.63 -14.44
N ASP A 187 11.16 -11.47 -14.19
CA ASP A 187 12.04 -11.37 -13.01
C ASP A 187 12.81 -10.05 -12.99
N GLY A 188 13.33 -9.62 -14.15
CA GLY A 188 14.00 -8.33 -14.28
C GLY A 188 13.10 -7.14 -13.94
N VAL A 189 11.86 -7.13 -14.43
CA VAL A 189 10.91 -6.05 -14.19
C VAL A 189 10.39 -6.08 -12.75
N LEU A 190 9.97 -7.26 -12.25
CA LEU A 190 9.48 -7.43 -10.89
C LEU A 190 10.55 -7.13 -9.84
N GLY A 191 11.77 -7.64 -10.05
CA GLY A 191 12.88 -7.42 -9.13
C GLY A 191 13.21 -5.95 -9.00
N GLN A 192 13.33 -5.24 -10.13
CA GLN A 192 13.59 -3.81 -10.12
C GLN A 192 12.47 -3.03 -9.44
N TYR A 193 11.20 -3.35 -9.76
CA TYR A 193 10.04 -2.71 -9.15
C TYR A 193 10.01 -2.91 -7.63
N LEU A 194 10.01 -4.16 -7.16
CA LEU A 194 9.84 -4.44 -5.73
C LEU A 194 11.00 -3.94 -4.88
N HIS A 195 12.25 -4.10 -5.36
CA HIS A 195 13.40 -3.56 -4.64
C HIS A 195 13.43 -2.03 -4.65
N GLY A 196 13.11 -1.41 -5.80
CA GLY A 196 12.98 0.04 -5.90
C GLY A 196 11.89 0.58 -4.98
N GLN A 197 10.72 -0.07 -4.97
CA GLN A 197 9.58 0.32 -4.13
C GLN A 197 9.89 0.21 -2.63
N LEU A 198 10.55 -0.87 -2.20
CA LEU A 198 10.98 -1.01 -0.79
C LEU A 198 11.97 0.09 -0.37
N LEU A 199 12.89 0.48 -1.27
CA LEU A 199 13.80 1.60 -1.00
C LEU A 199 13.05 2.93 -0.92
N VAL A 200 12.13 3.21 -1.85
CA VAL A 200 11.28 4.41 -1.82
C VAL A 200 10.51 4.47 -0.51
N MET A 201 9.84 3.38 -0.13
CA MET A 201 9.10 3.27 1.12
C MET A 201 9.97 3.57 2.34
N GLY A 202 11.17 2.98 2.42
CA GLY A 202 12.10 3.20 3.52
C GLY A 202 12.57 4.66 3.61
N ILE A 203 12.96 5.26 2.48
CA ILE A 203 13.40 6.67 2.43
C ILE A 203 12.26 7.60 2.83
N LEU A 204 11.05 7.38 2.29
CA LEU A 204 9.89 8.21 2.59
C LEU A 204 9.38 8.02 4.03
N ALA A 205 9.47 6.80 4.60
CA ALA A 205 9.16 6.57 6.00
C ALA A 205 10.06 7.41 6.93
N VAL A 206 11.36 7.44 6.65
CA VAL A 206 12.32 8.28 7.40
C VAL A 206 12.02 9.76 7.17
N TYR A 207 11.83 10.17 5.92
CA TYR A 207 11.54 11.56 5.56
C TYR A 207 10.29 12.08 6.27
N TYR A 208 9.15 11.39 6.14
CA TYR A 208 7.89 11.83 6.77
C TYR A 208 7.99 11.85 8.30
N SER A 209 8.63 10.84 8.90
CA SER A 209 8.83 10.80 10.36
C SER A 209 9.66 11.99 10.86
N VAL A 210 10.78 12.28 10.20
CA VAL A 210 11.66 13.39 10.58
C VAL A 210 10.99 14.74 10.30
N ALA A 211 10.40 14.90 9.11
CA ALA A 211 9.78 16.16 8.72
C ALA A 211 8.58 16.52 9.62
N LEU A 212 7.71 15.56 9.94
CA LEU A 212 6.60 15.79 10.88
C LEU A 212 7.11 16.08 12.30
N ALA A 213 8.17 15.39 12.76
CA ALA A 213 8.78 15.65 14.07
C ALA A 213 9.39 17.06 14.17
N LEU A 214 9.99 17.57 13.08
CA LEU A 214 10.52 18.95 13.05
C LEU A 214 9.43 20.01 13.19
N PHE A 215 8.19 19.71 12.77
CA PHE A 215 7.04 20.57 13.03
C PHE A 215 6.48 20.43 14.46
N GLY A 216 7.00 19.46 15.23
CA GLY A 216 6.61 19.19 16.61
C GLY A 216 5.33 18.38 16.75
N LEU A 217 5.03 17.50 15.79
CA LEU A 217 3.89 16.59 15.89
C LEU A 217 4.27 15.39 16.76
N ASP A 218 3.56 15.13 17.86
CA ASP A 218 3.84 14.02 18.79
C ASP A 218 3.71 12.65 18.08
N LEU A 219 2.76 12.54 17.16
CA LEU A 219 2.52 11.34 16.36
C LEU A 219 3.36 11.28 15.07
N ALA A 220 4.44 12.07 14.96
CA ALA A 220 5.28 12.15 13.77
C ALA A 220 5.85 10.78 13.35
N LEU A 221 6.36 10.01 14.32
CA LEU A 221 7.00 8.72 14.04
C LEU A 221 6.00 7.69 13.49
N PRO A 222 4.87 7.38 14.17
CA PRO A 222 3.91 6.42 13.67
C PRO A 222 3.25 6.85 12.35
N ILE A 223 2.89 8.12 12.20
CA ILE A 223 2.29 8.62 10.96
C ILE A 223 3.30 8.61 9.82
N GLY A 224 4.54 9.01 10.06
CA GLY A 224 5.60 9.03 9.06
C GLY A 224 5.95 7.63 8.55
N ILE A 225 6.15 6.68 9.47
CA ILE A 225 6.39 5.26 9.11
C ILE A 225 5.20 4.70 8.34
N PHE A 226 3.98 4.92 8.83
CA PHE A 226 2.77 4.47 8.14
C PHE A 226 2.68 5.04 6.74
N THR A 227 2.83 6.36 6.59
CA THR A 227 2.76 7.03 5.28
C THR A 227 3.78 6.43 4.32
N GLY A 228 5.04 6.32 4.75
CA GLY A 228 6.11 5.76 3.91
C GLY A 228 5.87 4.31 3.50
N LEU A 229 5.36 3.47 4.40
CA LEU A 229 5.02 2.08 4.07
C LEU A 229 3.76 1.96 3.22
N ALA A 230 2.74 2.79 3.49
CA ALA A 230 1.48 2.78 2.76
C ALA A 230 1.61 3.26 1.30
N ILE A 231 2.68 3.99 0.95
CA ILE A 231 3.01 4.39 -0.44
C ILE A 231 3.26 3.17 -1.35
N PHE A 232 3.39 1.96 -0.79
CA PHE A 232 3.32 0.73 -1.60
C PHE A 232 2.07 0.70 -2.49
N VAL A 233 0.96 1.26 -2.03
CA VAL A 233 -0.25 1.49 -2.82
C VAL A 233 -0.27 2.96 -3.27
N PRO A 234 0.02 3.25 -4.55
CA PRO A 234 0.06 4.61 -5.06
C PRO A 234 -1.24 5.37 -4.77
N TYR A 235 -1.12 6.64 -4.50
CA TYR A 235 -2.21 7.58 -4.17
C TYR A 235 -2.90 7.29 -2.83
N VAL A 236 -3.18 6.03 -2.50
CA VAL A 236 -3.89 5.64 -1.27
C VAL A 236 -3.00 5.89 -0.05
N GLY A 237 -1.75 5.45 -0.09
CA GLY A 237 -0.82 5.61 1.03
C GLY A 237 -0.53 7.07 1.34
N PHE A 238 -0.23 7.84 0.30
CA PHE A 238 -0.04 9.29 0.42
C PHE A 238 -1.28 9.98 0.99
N GLY A 239 -2.47 9.69 0.42
CA GLY A 239 -3.74 10.30 0.85
C GLY A 239 -4.10 9.97 2.28
N LEU A 240 -3.96 8.71 2.71
CA LEU A 240 -4.21 8.30 4.09
C LEU A 240 -3.23 8.96 5.07
N GLY A 241 -1.93 9.00 4.72
CA GLY A 241 -0.93 9.66 5.54
C GLY A 241 -1.20 11.15 5.71
N LEU A 242 -1.53 11.84 4.60
CA LEU A 242 -1.89 13.26 4.60
C LEU A 242 -3.10 13.53 5.50
N VAL A 243 -4.15 12.70 5.39
CA VAL A 243 -5.34 12.80 6.26
C VAL A 243 -4.95 12.61 7.71
N LEU A 244 -4.20 11.56 8.06
CA LEU A 244 -3.78 11.28 9.44
C LEU A 244 -2.93 12.41 10.02
N ALA A 245 -1.96 12.95 9.27
CA ALA A 245 -1.12 14.06 9.73
C ALA A 245 -1.92 15.36 9.90
N THR A 246 -2.86 15.63 8.99
CA THR A 246 -3.74 16.79 9.10
C THR A 246 -4.60 16.69 10.34
N LEU A 247 -5.22 15.53 10.56
CA LEU A 247 -6.09 15.28 11.69
C LEU A 247 -5.33 15.37 13.02
N ALA A 248 -4.18 14.70 13.12
CA ALA A 248 -3.32 14.78 14.31
C ALA A 248 -2.86 16.23 14.59
N GLY A 249 -2.42 16.94 13.54
CA GLY A 249 -2.00 18.33 13.69
C GLY A 249 -3.13 19.27 14.13
N LEU A 250 -4.36 19.08 13.64
CA LEU A 250 -5.52 19.87 14.07
C LEU A 250 -5.89 19.61 15.52
N LEU A 251 -5.69 18.40 16.03
CA LEU A 251 -5.93 18.07 17.44
C LEU A 251 -4.85 18.62 18.35
N GLU A 252 -3.59 18.50 17.93
CA GLU A 252 -2.44 18.86 18.76
C GLU A 252 -2.19 20.36 18.77
N PHE A 253 -2.31 21.05 17.64
CA PHE A 253 -2.08 22.48 17.51
C PHE A 253 -3.39 23.30 17.66
N ALA A 254 -4.20 23.00 18.65
CA ALA A 254 -5.53 23.63 18.85
C ALA A 254 -5.51 25.13 19.19
N ALA A 255 -4.33 25.76 19.37
CA ALA A 255 -4.16 27.19 19.63
C ALA A 255 -4.61 28.08 18.45
N ALA A 256 -4.73 29.41 18.69
CA ALA A 256 -5.27 30.36 17.71
C ALA A 256 -4.57 30.32 16.34
N ASP A 257 -3.25 30.07 16.30
CA ASP A 257 -2.45 29.94 15.06
C ASP A 257 -2.27 28.50 14.57
N GLY A 258 -2.87 27.52 15.25
CA GLY A 258 -2.67 26.10 15.00
C GLY A 258 -3.07 25.67 13.60
N MET A 259 -4.15 26.25 13.07
CA MET A 259 -4.64 25.90 11.72
C MET A 259 -3.66 26.33 10.62
N THR A 260 -3.04 27.52 10.77
CA THR A 260 -1.98 27.98 9.85
C THR A 260 -0.75 27.08 9.95
N LYS A 261 -0.36 26.68 11.18
CA LYS A 261 0.75 25.76 11.39
C LYS A 261 0.48 24.40 10.74
N VAL A 262 -0.73 23.85 10.86
CA VAL A 262 -1.13 22.60 10.20
C VAL A 262 -1.08 22.73 8.70
N ALA A 263 -1.65 23.81 8.15
CA ALA A 263 -1.65 24.05 6.70
C ALA A 263 -0.21 24.13 6.13
N VAL A 264 0.68 24.86 6.81
CA VAL A 264 2.09 24.96 6.44
C VAL A 264 2.80 23.61 6.58
N MET A 265 2.60 22.90 7.69
CA MET A 265 3.15 21.56 7.90
C MET A 265 2.75 20.61 6.77
N VAL A 266 1.48 20.52 6.48
CA VAL A 266 0.95 19.64 5.43
C VAL A 266 1.49 20.05 4.06
N ALA A 267 1.43 21.33 3.69
CA ALA A 267 1.90 21.82 2.41
C ALA A 267 3.41 21.56 2.23
N VAL A 268 4.22 21.82 3.25
CA VAL A 268 5.68 21.65 3.18
C VAL A 268 6.05 20.18 3.23
N VAL A 269 5.57 19.42 4.22
CA VAL A 269 5.99 18.03 4.42
C VAL A 269 5.47 17.15 3.29
N TYR A 270 4.19 17.22 3.00
CA TYR A 270 3.60 16.37 1.95
C TYR A 270 3.90 16.89 0.54
N GLY A 271 3.98 18.20 0.35
CA GLY A 271 4.39 18.80 -0.92
C GLY A 271 5.82 18.44 -1.29
N LEU A 272 6.78 18.63 -0.40
CA LEU A 272 8.19 18.24 -0.65
C LEU A 272 8.34 16.73 -0.76
N GLY A 273 7.63 15.95 0.07
CA GLY A 273 7.61 14.49 -0.02
C GLY A 273 7.15 14.01 -1.40
N GLN A 274 6.06 14.57 -1.91
CA GLN A 274 5.52 14.23 -3.23
C GLN A 274 6.47 14.66 -4.36
N LEU A 275 7.09 15.83 -4.26
CA LEU A 275 8.10 16.26 -5.23
C LEU A 275 9.32 15.33 -5.20
N MET A 276 9.82 14.98 -4.02
CA MET A 276 10.95 14.06 -3.87
C MET A 276 10.62 12.66 -4.42
N GLU A 277 9.42 12.14 -4.16
CA GLU A 277 8.95 10.87 -4.69
C GLU A 277 8.86 10.90 -6.22
N SER A 278 8.10 11.86 -6.77
CA SER A 278 7.74 11.88 -8.20
C SER A 278 8.90 12.30 -9.11
N LEU A 279 9.72 13.27 -8.69
CA LEU A 279 10.79 13.83 -9.53
C LEU A 279 12.13 13.11 -9.35
N TYR A 280 12.37 12.50 -8.20
CA TYR A 280 13.68 11.94 -7.89
C TYR A 280 13.65 10.44 -7.57
N LEU A 281 12.87 10.02 -6.57
CA LEU A 281 12.93 8.64 -6.10
C LEU A 281 12.34 7.65 -7.11
N THR A 282 11.15 7.92 -7.60
CA THR A 282 10.47 7.02 -8.55
C THR A 282 11.27 6.87 -9.86
N PRO A 283 11.71 7.94 -10.56
CA PRO A 283 12.49 7.78 -11.79
C PRO A 283 13.84 7.08 -11.55
N ARG A 284 14.49 7.35 -10.42
CA ARG A 284 15.83 6.84 -10.15
C ARG A 284 15.86 5.41 -9.62
N LEU A 285 14.89 5.04 -8.78
CA LEU A 285 14.85 3.74 -8.10
C LEU A 285 13.95 2.71 -8.82
N LEU A 286 12.81 3.13 -9.33
CA LEU A 286 11.93 2.24 -10.09
C LEU A 286 12.30 2.23 -11.58
N GLY A 287 12.80 3.36 -12.11
CA GLY A 287 13.21 3.51 -13.51
C GLY A 287 12.02 3.57 -14.49
N GLU A 288 12.33 3.89 -15.76
CA GLU A 288 11.33 3.97 -16.84
C GLU A 288 10.87 2.57 -17.35
N ARG A 289 11.45 1.49 -16.83
CA ARG A 289 11.30 0.13 -17.37
C ARG A 289 9.94 -0.53 -17.08
N ILE A 290 9.19 -0.05 -16.09
CA ILE A 290 7.86 -0.61 -15.83
C ILE A 290 6.90 -0.26 -16.98
N GLY A 291 7.12 0.89 -17.64
CA GLY A 291 6.41 1.29 -18.86
C GLY A 291 4.87 1.36 -18.72
N LEU A 292 4.37 1.30 -17.49
CA LEU A 292 2.93 1.39 -17.23
C LEU A 292 2.49 2.86 -17.30
N HIS A 293 1.60 3.17 -18.23
CA HIS A 293 0.94 4.46 -18.24
C HIS A 293 0.13 4.64 -16.95
N PRO A 294 0.09 5.85 -16.32
CA PRO A 294 -0.65 6.07 -15.07
C PRO A 294 -2.11 5.59 -15.09
N LEU A 295 -2.80 5.76 -16.21
CA LEU A 295 -4.17 5.25 -16.38
C LEU A 295 -4.25 3.72 -16.27
N VAL A 296 -3.24 3.01 -16.79
CA VAL A 296 -3.19 1.53 -16.70
C VAL A 296 -2.94 1.12 -15.24
N ALA A 297 -2.11 1.85 -14.50
CA ALA A 297 -1.89 1.61 -13.08
C ALA A 297 -3.18 1.81 -12.27
N ILE A 298 -3.91 2.91 -12.50
CA ILE A 298 -5.21 3.17 -11.85
C ILE A 298 -6.22 2.08 -12.22
N PHE A 299 -6.33 1.75 -13.50
CA PHE A 299 -7.22 0.67 -13.95
C PHE A 299 -6.87 -0.67 -13.31
N ALA A 300 -5.59 -1.01 -13.22
CA ALA A 300 -5.14 -2.22 -12.57
C ALA A 300 -5.51 -2.24 -11.07
N LEU A 301 -5.29 -1.14 -10.35
CA LEU A 301 -5.67 -1.02 -8.94
C LEU A 301 -7.17 -1.23 -8.74
N LEU A 302 -8.00 -0.64 -9.60
CA LEU A 302 -9.46 -0.82 -9.53
C LEU A 302 -9.88 -2.23 -9.92
N ALA A 303 -9.33 -2.80 -11.00
CA ALA A 303 -9.69 -4.13 -11.48
C ALA A 303 -9.27 -5.22 -10.49
N PHE A 304 -8.02 -5.21 -10.04
CA PHE A 304 -7.54 -6.17 -9.03
C PHE A 304 -8.21 -5.95 -7.68
N GLY A 305 -8.47 -4.69 -7.30
CA GLY A 305 -9.22 -4.34 -6.10
C GLY A 305 -10.65 -4.91 -6.11
N GLN A 306 -11.34 -4.80 -7.25
CA GLN A 306 -12.68 -5.35 -7.42
C GLN A 306 -12.69 -6.89 -7.40
N LEU A 307 -11.68 -7.53 -7.98
CA LEU A 307 -11.61 -9.00 -8.07
C LEU A 307 -11.17 -9.66 -6.77
N PHE A 308 -10.20 -9.07 -6.07
CA PHE A 308 -9.50 -9.68 -4.95
C PHE A 308 -9.48 -8.80 -3.68
N GLY A 309 -10.29 -7.72 -3.64
CA GLY A 309 -10.36 -6.80 -2.51
C GLY A 309 -9.05 -6.07 -2.24
N PHE A 310 -8.81 -5.71 -0.98
CA PHE A 310 -7.61 -4.98 -0.55
C PHE A 310 -6.30 -5.65 -0.98
N VAL A 311 -6.27 -6.97 -0.93
CA VAL A 311 -5.11 -7.75 -1.37
C VAL A 311 -4.87 -7.62 -2.87
N GLY A 312 -5.97 -7.57 -3.66
CA GLY A 312 -5.87 -7.28 -5.09
C GLY A 312 -5.16 -5.96 -5.37
N VAL A 313 -5.47 -4.93 -4.59
CA VAL A 313 -4.80 -3.62 -4.68
C VAL A 313 -3.29 -3.74 -4.41
N LEU A 314 -2.89 -4.51 -3.39
CA LEU A 314 -1.47 -4.74 -3.08
C LEU A 314 -0.71 -5.46 -4.20
N VAL A 315 -1.34 -6.43 -4.84
CA VAL A 315 -0.73 -7.25 -5.91
C VAL A 315 -0.88 -6.60 -7.29
N ALA A 316 -1.74 -5.60 -7.45
CA ALA A 316 -2.12 -5.01 -8.73
C ALA A 316 -0.92 -4.59 -9.59
N LEU A 317 0.01 -3.80 -9.05
CA LEU A 317 1.15 -3.29 -9.81
C LEU A 317 2.18 -4.38 -10.16
N PRO A 318 2.61 -5.24 -9.22
CA PRO A 318 3.45 -6.39 -9.55
C PRO A 318 2.82 -7.30 -10.62
N ALA A 319 1.55 -7.64 -10.47
CA ALA A 319 0.84 -8.47 -11.45
C ALA A 319 0.73 -7.78 -12.81
N SER A 320 0.44 -6.48 -12.83
CA SER A 320 0.37 -5.70 -14.09
C SER A 320 1.71 -5.60 -14.79
N ALA A 321 2.81 -5.52 -14.06
CA ALA A 321 4.16 -5.55 -14.63
C ALA A 321 4.43 -6.86 -15.37
N VAL A 322 4.04 -8.01 -14.79
CA VAL A 322 4.15 -9.31 -15.45
C VAL A 322 3.22 -9.42 -16.66
N LEU A 323 1.97 -8.94 -16.53
CA LEU A 323 1.02 -8.91 -17.65
C LEU A 323 1.50 -8.05 -18.80
N LEU A 324 2.15 -6.91 -18.51
CA LEU A 324 2.74 -6.06 -19.54
C LEU A 324 3.85 -6.79 -20.31
N VAL A 325 4.76 -7.48 -19.61
CA VAL A 325 5.80 -8.30 -20.24
C VAL A 325 5.19 -9.36 -21.13
N ALA A 326 4.13 -10.04 -20.66
CA ALA A 326 3.39 -11.03 -21.47
C ALA A 326 2.76 -10.40 -22.72
N ALA A 327 2.08 -9.26 -22.55
CA ALA A 327 1.44 -8.54 -23.66
C ALA A 327 2.46 -8.05 -24.69
N GLN A 328 3.60 -7.50 -24.28
CA GLN A 328 4.68 -7.07 -25.18
C GLN A 328 5.26 -8.23 -25.98
N ARG A 329 5.43 -9.40 -25.36
CA ARG A 329 5.90 -10.61 -26.06
C ARG A 329 4.88 -11.15 -27.06
N LEU A 330 3.61 -11.18 -26.66
CA LEU A 330 2.51 -11.58 -27.56
C LEU A 330 2.40 -10.64 -28.75
N HIS A 331 2.47 -9.33 -28.49
CA HIS A 331 2.44 -8.31 -29.54
C HIS A 331 3.60 -8.46 -30.53
N ARG A 332 4.82 -8.65 -30.03
CA ARG A 332 6.01 -8.89 -30.89
C ARG A 332 5.84 -10.14 -31.76
N ARG A 333 5.38 -11.26 -31.16
CA ARG A 333 5.08 -12.49 -31.92
C ARG A 333 3.99 -12.28 -32.94
N TYR A 334 2.95 -11.51 -32.64
CA TYR A 334 1.89 -11.19 -33.59
C TYR A 334 2.44 -10.42 -34.80
N LEU A 335 3.25 -9.39 -34.59
CA LEU A 335 3.88 -8.60 -35.67
C LEU A 335 4.81 -9.46 -36.56
N GLU A 336 5.39 -10.51 -36.01
CA GLU A 336 6.26 -11.46 -36.75
C GLU A 336 5.46 -12.59 -37.46
N SER A 337 4.18 -12.73 -37.16
CA SER A 337 3.34 -13.81 -37.66
C SER A 337 2.91 -13.59 -39.13
N ALA A 338 2.65 -14.69 -39.83
CA ALA A 338 2.08 -14.68 -41.17
C ALA A 338 0.71 -13.98 -41.23
N VAL A 339 -0.03 -13.97 -40.12
CA VAL A 339 -1.34 -13.30 -40.03
C VAL A 339 -1.23 -11.76 -40.11
N TYR A 340 -0.11 -11.20 -39.65
CA TYR A 340 0.12 -9.75 -39.73
C TYR A 340 0.84 -9.32 -41.00
N ARG A 341 1.76 -10.19 -41.51
CA ARG A 341 2.58 -9.86 -42.70
C ARG A 341 1.94 -10.21 -44.04
N GLY A 342 0.81 -10.92 -44.01
CA GLY A 342 0.06 -11.33 -45.20
C GLY A 342 0.65 -12.56 -45.88
#